data_243bd79539d316da14997f5ef0249285
#
_entry.id   243bd79539d316da14997f5ef0249285
#
_cell.length_a   1.000
_cell.length_b   1.000
_cell.length_c   1.000
_cell.angle_alpha   90.00
_cell.angle_beta   90.00
_cell.angle_gamma   90.00
#
_symmetry.space_group_name_H-M   'P 1'
#
loop_
_entity.id
_entity.type
_entity.pdbx_description
1 polymer ?
#
loop_
_entity_poly.entity_id
_entity_poly.type
_entity_poly.pdbx_seq_one_letter_code
_entity_poly.pdbx_strand_id
1 'polypeptide(L)'
;DVLVGAKNSIDFINRVALLADAPLVEGDTLIFVDEIQEYPQIVTLMKALVEDGRFSYVFSGSMLGTEFKGISSFPVGYVEHIVMRPMDFEEFCWANSVSENVLADIRSCLVERRPVENFIHEAMLKNFRAYIVCGGMPEVVQNYIDSGYSLVRTRELQIQLVDQYKSDISKYASTRAFNVRSIFEQIPVQLEAESHRFIVSSLGEGARLQKYEQDFLWLVNAGVGLMVPQVTEARSPLKRTEKTTAFKLYESDTG
;
A
#
# COMPACT_ATOMS: atom_id res chain seq x y z
N ASP A 1 9.38 -9.45 22.22
CA ASP A 1 9.65 -10.87 22.53
C ASP A 1 8.62 -11.55 23.44
N VAL A 2 7.83 -10.81 24.23
CA VAL A 2 6.81 -11.38 25.12
C VAL A 2 5.74 -12.16 24.35
N LEU A 3 5.38 -11.71 23.15
CA LEU A 3 4.36 -12.36 22.31
C LEU A 3 4.88 -13.61 21.58
N VAL A 4 6.18 -13.74 21.38
CA VAL A 4 6.87 -14.87 20.68
C VAL A 4 6.72 -16.15 21.47
N GLY A 5 6.05 -16.46 22.32
CA GLY A 5 5.91 -17.73 23.02
C GLY A 5 4.47 -18.08 23.34
N ALA A 6 3.52 -17.32 22.77
CA ALA A 6 2.11 -17.55 23.02
C ALA A 6 1.67 -18.93 22.50
N LYS A 7 1.14 -19.79 23.36
CA LYS A 7 0.76 -21.17 23.05
C LYS A 7 -0.71 -21.34 22.65
N ASN A 8 -1.57 -20.44 23.13
CA ASN A 8 -3.00 -20.42 22.87
C ASN A 8 -3.55 -18.99 23.10
N SER A 9 -4.86 -18.80 22.83
CA SER A 9 -5.54 -17.50 22.97
C SER A 9 -5.44 -16.93 24.39
N ILE A 10 -5.60 -17.75 25.41
CA ILE A 10 -5.54 -17.31 26.81
C ILE A 10 -4.13 -16.82 27.17
N ASP A 11 -3.11 -17.59 26.81
CA ASP A 11 -1.71 -17.22 27.05
C ASP A 11 -1.34 -15.93 26.28
N PHE A 12 -1.81 -15.78 25.05
CA PHE A 12 -1.64 -14.55 24.26
C PHE A 12 -2.27 -13.35 24.99
N ILE A 13 -3.53 -13.45 25.41
CA ILE A 13 -4.24 -12.36 26.08
C ILE A 13 -3.56 -12.00 27.41
N ASN A 14 -3.13 -12.98 28.19
CA ASN A 14 -2.41 -12.73 29.44
C ASN A 14 -1.09 -11.98 29.21
N ARG A 15 -0.37 -12.30 28.13
CA ARG A 15 0.87 -11.61 27.74
C ARG A 15 0.60 -10.17 27.29
N VAL A 16 -0.48 -9.96 26.51
CA VAL A 16 -0.92 -8.61 26.11
C VAL A 16 -1.30 -7.80 27.35
N ALA A 17 -2.04 -8.38 28.31
CA ALA A 17 -2.42 -7.71 29.55
C ALA A 17 -1.21 -7.30 30.41
N LEU A 18 -0.10 -8.06 30.34
CA LEU A 18 1.15 -7.68 31.02
C LEU A 18 1.91 -6.53 30.34
N LEU A 19 1.67 -6.31 29.04
CA LEU A 19 2.30 -5.25 28.27
C LEU A 19 1.45 -3.97 28.21
N ALA A 20 0.15 -4.10 28.51
CA ALA A 20 -0.78 -2.98 28.41
C ALA A 20 -0.63 -2.03 29.61
N ASP A 21 -0.65 -0.74 29.35
CA ASP A 21 -0.63 0.32 30.37
C ASP A 21 -1.98 0.49 31.08
N ALA A 22 -3.03 -0.19 30.61
CA ALA A 22 -4.38 -0.14 31.15
C ALA A 22 -5.01 -1.54 31.16
N PRO A 23 -6.00 -1.80 32.06
CA PRO A 23 -6.69 -3.08 32.10
C PRO A 23 -7.47 -3.33 30.79
N LEU A 24 -7.42 -4.59 30.32
CA LEU A 24 -8.21 -5.01 29.17
C LEU A 24 -9.67 -5.17 29.58
N VAL A 25 -10.60 -4.52 28.89
CA VAL A 25 -12.05 -4.58 29.12
C VAL A 25 -12.68 -5.46 28.03
N GLU A 26 -13.31 -6.56 28.44
CA GLU A 26 -14.01 -7.48 27.51
C GLU A 26 -15.11 -6.75 26.73
N GLY A 27 -15.16 -6.95 25.44
CA GLY A 27 -16.12 -6.32 24.53
C GLY A 27 -15.81 -4.88 24.12
N ASP A 28 -14.85 -4.20 24.78
CA ASP A 28 -14.51 -2.79 24.52
C ASP A 28 -13.05 -2.59 24.08
N THR A 29 -12.14 -3.47 24.46
CA THR A 29 -10.73 -3.35 24.11
C THR A 29 -10.46 -3.85 22.69
N LEU A 30 -9.80 -3.01 21.87
CA LEU A 30 -9.19 -3.36 20.59
C LEU A 30 -7.70 -3.67 20.82
N ILE A 31 -7.28 -4.88 20.46
CA ILE A 31 -5.88 -5.29 20.47
C ILE A 31 -5.31 -5.11 19.06
N PHE A 32 -4.36 -4.17 18.93
CA PHE A 32 -3.64 -3.90 17.69
C PHE A 32 -2.25 -4.53 17.77
N VAL A 33 -1.92 -5.39 16.81
CA VAL A 33 -0.58 -6.00 16.68
C VAL A 33 0.02 -5.56 15.37
N ASP A 34 1.07 -4.75 15.48
CA ASP A 34 1.82 -4.25 14.33
C ASP A 34 2.88 -5.26 13.88
N GLU A 35 3.22 -5.24 12.59
CA GLU A 35 4.22 -6.10 11.95
C GLU A 35 4.01 -7.59 12.24
N ILE A 36 2.78 -8.08 12.03
CA ILE A 36 2.38 -9.45 12.36
C ILE A 36 3.26 -10.53 11.70
N GLN A 37 3.94 -10.22 10.58
CA GLN A 37 4.88 -11.14 9.93
C GLN A 37 6.11 -11.46 10.81
N GLU A 38 6.43 -10.63 11.79
CA GLU A 38 7.47 -10.92 12.78
C GLU A 38 6.99 -11.96 13.83
N TYR A 39 5.67 -12.25 13.84
CA TYR A 39 5.02 -13.14 14.82
C TYR A 39 4.19 -14.24 14.11
N PRO A 40 4.80 -15.12 13.30
CA PRO A 40 4.06 -16.13 12.52
C PRO A 40 3.18 -17.05 13.37
N GLN A 41 3.58 -17.31 14.61
CA GLN A 41 2.81 -18.13 15.57
C GLN A 41 1.49 -17.47 15.95
N ILE A 42 1.39 -16.14 16.00
CA ILE A 42 0.14 -15.44 16.33
C ILE A 42 -0.87 -15.60 15.19
N VAL A 43 -0.42 -15.65 13.93
CA VAL A 43 -1.32 -15.90 12.80
C VAL A 43 -2.05 -17.23 12.93
N THR A 44 -1.38 -18.25 13.46
CA THR A 44 -2.02 -19.54 13.74
C THR A 44 -3.04 -19.48 14.87
N LEU A 45 -2.93 -18.51 15.78
CA LEU A 45 -3.86 -18.31 16.88
C LEU A 45 -5.06 -17.43 16.51
N MET A 46 -5.05 -16.71 15.38
CA MET A 46 -6.11 -15.77 15.01
C MET A 46 -7.50 -16.40 15.09
N LYS A 47 -7.66 -17.63 14.57
CA LYS A 47 -8.94 -18.34 14.67
C LYS A 47 -9.40 -18.50 16.11
N ALA A 48 -8.51 -18.97 16.98
CA ALA A 48 -8.82 -19.19 18.40
C ALA A 48 -9.09 -17.87 19.16
N LEU A 49 -8.43 -16.78 18.74
CA LEU A 49 -8.64 -15.43 19.28
C LEU A 49 -10.04 -14.90 18.90
N VAL A 50 -10.45 -15.09 17.65
CA VAL A 50 -11.80 -14.70 17.19
C VAL A 50 -12.88 -15.56 17.84
N GLU A 51 -12.67 -16.88 17.96
CA GLU A 51 -13.62 -17.80 18.63
C GLU A 51 -13.73 -17.54 20.14
N ASP A 52 -12.68 -17.05 20.79
CA ASP A 52 -12.70 -16.60 22.19
C ASP A 52 -13.66 -15.42 22.43
N GLY A 53 -13.73 -14.49 21.46
CA GLY A 53 -14.73 -13.43 21.35
C GLY A 53 -14.66 -12.33 22.41
N ARG A 54 -13.69 -12.34 23.33
CA ARG A 54 -13.59 -11.32 24.40
C ARG A 54 -13.11 -9.96 23.89
N PHE A 55 -12.28 -9.95 22.87
CA PHE A 55 -11.64 -8.73 22.35
C PHE A 55 -11.76 -8.63 20.83
N SER A 56 -11.64 -7.42 20.32
CA SER A 56 -11.47 -7.16 18.89
C SER A 56 -9.99 -7.10 18.54
N TYR A 57 -9.62 -7.53 17.33
CA TYR A 57 -8.23 -7.61 16.90
C TYR A 57 -8.03 -6.91 15.56
N VAL A 58 -6.94 -6.16 15.44
CA VAL A 58 -6.42 -5.64 14.19
C VAL A 58 -4.94 -6.03 14.10
N PHE A 59 -4.55 -6.52 12.93
CA PHE A 59 -3.18 -6.91 12.64
C PHE A 59 -2.70 -6.11 11.44
N SER A 60 -1.55 -5.46 11.53
CA SER A 60 -0.92 -4.81 10.41
C SER A 60 0.33 -5.56 9.95
N GLY A 61 0.74 -5.33 8.70
CA GLY A 61 1.97 -5.88 8.19
C GLY A 61 2.20 -5.48 6.73
N SER A 62 3.42 -5.16 6.39
CA SER A 62 3.81 -4.64 5.09
C SER A 62 3.76 -5.68 3.94
N MET A 63 3.71 -6.98 4.25
CA MET A 63 3.81 -8.06 3.27
C MET A 63 2.79 -9.19 3.51
N LEU A 64 1.59 -8.86 3.94
CA LEU A 64 0.54 -9.84 4.28
C LEU A 64 0.13 -10.79 3.14
N GLY A 65 0.50 -10.47 1.89
CA GLY A 65 0.15 -11.27 0.71
C GLY A 65 1.19 -12.29 0.26
N THR A 66 2.44 -12.25 0.72
CA THR A 66 3.51 -12.98 0.03
C THR A 66 4.36 -13.93 0.86
N GLU A 67 4.65 -13.68 2.10
CA GLU A 67 5.65 -14.48 2.80
C GLU A 67 5.38 -14.69 4.29
N PHE A 68 4.31 -15.36 4.62
CA PHE A 68 4.27 -16.02 5.92
C PHE A 68 5.06 -17.33 5.85
N LYS A 69 6.40 -17.25 5.84
CA LYS A 69 7.26 -18.43 5.97
C LYS A 69 6.97 -19.10 7.32
N GLY A 70 6.49 -20.32 7.27
CA GLY A 70 6.24 -21.14 8.46
C GLY A 70 4.79 -21.15 8.97
N ILE A 71 3.83 -20.55 8.30
CA ILE A 71 2.41 -20.65 8.65
C ILE A 71 1.81 -21.83 7.91
N SER A 72 1.29 -22.78 8.66
CA SER A 72 0.63 -23.98 8.12
C SER A 72 -0.78 -23.72 7.60
N SER A 73 -1.44 -22.63 8.02
CA SER A 73 -2.81 -22.30 7.61
C SER A 73 -3.13 -20.84 7.95
N PHE A 74 -3.63 -20.10 6.94
CA PHE A 74 -4.24 -18.79 7.17
C PHE A 74 -5.71 -18.98 7.55
N PRO A 75 -6.27 -18.28 8.56
CA PRO A 75 -7.62 -18.51 9.05
C PRO A 75 -8.68 -17.92 8.09
N VAL A 76 -8.92 -18.62 6.98
CA VAL A 76 -9.94 -18.21 5.99
C VAL A 76 -11.33 -18.15 6.65
N GLY A 77 -12.04 -17.04 6.42
CA GLY A 77 -13.38 -16.80 6.97
C GLY A 77 -13.42 -16.18 8.37
N TYR A 78 -12.26 -15.99 9.02
CA TYR A 78 -12.14 -15.35 10.34
C TYR A 78 -11.49 -13.97 10.27
N VAL A 79 -10.97 -13.59 9.10
CA VAL A 79 -10.18 -12.37 8.91
C VAL A 79 -10.71 -11.63 7.68
N GLU A 80 -10.89 -10.33 7.81
CA GLU A 80 -11.12 -9.40 6.71
C GLU A 80 -9.80 -8.70 6.34
N HIS A 81 -9.51 -8.64 5.05
CA HIS A 81 -8.31 -7.97 4.56
C HIS A 81 -8.63 -6.56 4.08
N ILE A 82 -7.98 -5.59 4.69
CA ILE A 82 -8.04 -4.19 4.28
C ILE A 82 -6.66 -3.81 3.71
N VAL A 83 -6.63 -3.40 2.45
CA VAL A 83 -5.40 -2.93 1.81
C VAL A 83 -5.28 -1.44 2.02
N MET A 84 -4.32 -1.02 2.86
CA MET A 84 -3.97 0.40 3.02
C MET A 84 -3.11 0.84 1.83
N ARG A 85 -3.57 1.84 1.12
CA ARG A 85 -2.86 2.48 0.00
C ARG A 85 -2.43 3.88 0.41
N PRO A 86 -1.47 4.50 -0.32
CA PRO A 86 -1.26 5.94 -0.21
C PRO A 86 -2.59 6.70 -0.34
N MET A 87 -2.69 7.84 0.30
CA MET A 87 -3.88 8.70 0.26
C MET A 87 -4.23 9.04 -1.19
N ASP A 88 -5.50 8.97 -1.53
CA ASP A 88 -5.98 9.48 -2.80
C ASP A 88 -6.12 11.02 -2.78
N PHE A 89 -6.51 11.59 -3.91
CA PHE A 89 -6.64 13.05 -4.01
C PHE A 89 -7.72 13.63 -3.09
N GLU A 90 -8.78 12.89 -2.82
CA GLU A 90 -9.84 13.33 -1.92
C GLU A 90 -9.35 13.34 -0.47
N GLU A 91 -8.65 12.29 -0.04
CA GLU A 91 -8.03 12.20 1.28
C GLU A 91 -6.95 13.28 1.47
N PHE A 92 -6.16 13.56 0.41
CA PHE A 92 -5.23 14.69 0.40
C PHE A 92 -5.95 16.03 0.57
N CYS A 93 -7.10 16.22 -0.06
CA CYS A 93 -7.93 17.41 0.11
C CYS A 93 -8.42 17.55 1.56
N TRP A 94 -8.86 16.47 2.19
CA TRP A 94 -9.28 16.48 3.61
C TRP A 94 -8.11 16.87 4.52
N ALA A 95 -6.94 16.27 4.31
CA ALA A 95 -5.73 16.63 5.07
C ALA A 95 -5.38 18.12 4.92
N ASN A 96 -5.61 18.71 3.74
CA ASN A 96 -5.41 20.13 3.47
C ASN A 96 -6.62 21.01 3.83
N SER A 97 -7.54 20.51 4.67
CA SER A 97 -8.71 21.25 5.18
C SER A 97 -9.69 21.71 4.11
N VAL A 98 -9.75 21.03 2.96
CA VAL A 98 -10.82 21.27 1.98
C VAL A 98 -12.12 20.73 2.56
N SER A 99 -13.15 21.56 2.61
CA SER A 99 -14.45 21.20 3.16
C SER A 99 -15.11 20.07 2.36
N GLU A 100 -15.68 19.11 3.07
CA GLU A 100 -16.45 18.02 2.47
C GLU A 100 -17.63 18.52 1.61
N ASN A 101 -18.23 19.66 1.96
CA ASN A 101 -19.28 20.29 1.16
C ASN A 101 -18.78 20.71 -0.23
N VAL A 102 -17.53 21.17 -0.35
CA VAL A 102 -16.92 21.52 -1.64
C VAL A 102 -16.75 20.27 -2.50
N LEU A 103 -16.27 19.17 -1.92
CA LEU A 103 -16.09 17.91 -2.61
C LEU A 103 -17.44 17.31 -3.04
N ALA A 104 -18.46 17.39 -2.19
CA ALA A 104 -19.81 16.97 -2.50
C ALA A 104 -20.43 17.79 -3.64
N ASP A 105 -20.23 19.12 -3.67
CA ASP A 105 -20.71 19.98 -4.77
C ASP A 105 -20.02 19.61 -6.09
N ILE A 106 -18.70 19.36 -6.09
CA ILE A 106 -17.98 18.92 -7.28
C ILE A 106 -18.55 17.58 -7.81
N ARG A 107 -18.84 16.62 -6.91
CA ARG A 107 -19.50 15.36 -7.29
C ARG A 107 -20.89 15.60 -7.91
N SER A 108 -21.68 16.51 -7.31
CA SER A 108 -22.99 16.90 -7.86
C SER A 108 -22.84 17.52 -9.24
N CYS A 109 -21.83 18.39 -9.45
CA CYS A 109 -21.53 18.97 -10.76
C CYS A 109 -21.28 17.88 -11.82
N LEU A 110 -20.54 16.83 -11.47
CA LEU A 110 -20.26 15.70 -12.37
C LEU A 110 -21.54 14.92 -12.71
N VAL A 111 -22.35 14.59 -11.70
CA VAL A 111 -23.61 13.84 -11.87
C VAL A 111 -24.61 14.63 -12.72
N GLU A 112 -24.77 15.93 -12.44
CA GLU A 112 -25.67 16.83 -13.10
C GLU A 112 -25.15 17.36 -14.45
N ARG A 113 -23.88 17.03 -14.78
CA ARG A 113 -23.19 17.51 -15.99
C ARG A 113 -23.16 19.03 -16.11
N ARG A 114 -23.01 19.72 -14.99
CA ARG A 114 -22.83 21.17 -14.93
C ARG A 114 -21.35 21.53 -14.64
N PRO A 115 -20.86 22.68 -15.10
CA PRO A 115 -19.51 23.11 -14.80
C PRO A 115 -19.37 23.42 -13.31
N VAL A 116 -18.18 23.17 -12.77
CA VAL A 116 -17.75 23.64 -11.45
C VAL A 116 -17.46 25.14 -11.55
N GLU A 117 -17.78 25.91 -10.53
CA GLU A 117 -17.46 27.35 -10.48
C GLU A 117 -15.95 27.58 -10.60
N ASN A 118 -15.56 28.62 -11.39
CA ASN A 118 -14.16 28.82 -11.74
C ASN A 118 -13.22 28.95 -10.54
N PHE A 119 -13.63 29.62 -9.46
CA PHE A 119 -12.77 29.79 -8.29
C PHE A 119 -12.54 28.46 -7.55
N ILE A 120 -13.56 27.58 -7.48
CA ILE A 120 -13.46 26.23 -6.92
C ILE A 120 -12.53 25.39 -7.81
N HIS A 121 -12.73 25.43 -9.12
CA HIS A 121 -11.93 24.71 -10.10
C HIS A 121 -10.45 25.07 -9.99
N GLU A 122 -10.10 26.35 -9.96
CA GLU A 122 -8.72 26.82 -9.82
C GLU A 122 -8.09 26.41 -8.48
N ALA A 123 -8.85 26.48 -7.38
CA ALA A 123 -8.40 26.04 -6.07
C ALA A 123 -8.11 24.53 -6.06
N MET A 124 -8.99 23.75 -6.66
CA MET A 124 -8.82 22.29 -6.75
C MET A 124 -7.67 21.90 -7.68
N LEU A 125 -7.47 22.61 -8.80
CA LEU A 125 -6.29 22.41 -9.65
C LEU A 125 -4.97 22.70 -8.92
N LYS A 126 -4.96 23.73 -8.07
CA LYS A 126 -3.77 24.01 -7.23
C LYS A 126 -3.50 22.85 -6.28
N ASN A 127 -4.52 22.36 -5.58
CA ASN A 127 -4.39 21.19 -4.69
C ASN A 127 -3.96 19.93 -5.46
N PHE A 128 -4.52 19.71 -6.65
CA PHE A 128 -4.17 18.56 -7.48
C PHE A 128 -2.71 18.59 -7.95
N ARG A 129 -2.21 19.76 -8.35
CA ARG A 129 -0.77 19.92 -8.66
C ARG A 129 0.12 19.64 -7.45
N ALA A 130 -0.29 20.11 -6.26
CA ALA A 130 0.42 19.82 -5.02
C ALA A 130 0.41 18.30 -4.72
N TYR A 131 -0.74 17.65 -4.88
CA TYR A 131 -0.89 16.21 -4.71
C TYR A 131 0.02 15.40 -5.65
N ILE A 132 0.09 15.76 -6.93
CA ILE A 132 0.99 15.07 -7.88
C ILE A 132 2.46 15.17 -7.45
N VAL A 133 2.86 16.30 -6.85
CA VAL A 133 4.26 16.51 -6.41
C VAL A 133 4.53 15.88 -5.05
N CYS A 134 3.57 15.95 -4.11
CA CYS A 134 3.72 15.40 -2.76
C CYS A 134 3.49 13.90 -2.72
N GLY A 135 2.60 13.40 -3.57
CA GLY A 135 2.06 12.05 -3.43
C GLY A 135 1.05 11.93 -2.29
N GLY A 136 0.68 10.69 -2.00
CA GLY A 136 -0.30 10.30 -0.98
C GLY A 136 0.30 9.62 0.24
N MET A 137 1.62 9.56 0.40
CA MET A 137 2.22 8.99 1.61
C MET A 137 1.90 9.87 2.81
N PRO A 138 1.20 9.35 3.87
CA PRO A 138 0.70 10.18 4.97
C PRO A 138 1.77 11.03 5.65
N GLU A 139 2.95 10.47 5.87
CA GLU A 139 4.09 11.18 6.48
C GLU A 139 4.56 12.36 5.60
N VAL A 140 4.58 12.16 4.28
CA VAL A 140 4.96 13.20 3.32
C VAL A 140 3.92 14.32 3.29
N VAL A 141 2.63 13.96 3.28
CA VAL A 141 1.53 14.92 3.31
C VAL A 141 1.54 15.72 4.60
N GLN A 142 1.74 15.06 5.75
CA GLN A 142 1.86 15.73 7.04
C GLN A 142 3.05 16.71 7.08
N ASN A 143 4.22 16.27 6.61
CA ASN A 143 5.41 17.12 6.53
C ASN A 143 5.18 18.34 5.61
N TYR A 144 4.51 18.16 4.48
CA TYR A 144 4.14 19.24 3.56
C TYR A 144 3.29 20.31 4.26
N ILE A 145 2.29 19.90 5.03
CA ILE A 145 1.41 20.80 5.78
C ILE A 145 2.20 21.49 6.91
N ASP A 146 2.90 20.74 7.75
CA ASP A 146 3.60 21.24 8.94
C ASP A 146 4.77 22.18 8.58
N SER A 147 5.38 21.96 7.42
CA SER A 147 6.47 22.84 6.93
C SER A 147 5.99 24.12 6.26
N GLY A 148 4.68 24.41 6.30
CA GLY A 148 4.10 25.57 5.62
C GLY A 148 4.12 25.40 4.09
N TYR A 149 3.84 24.18 3.62
CA TYR A 149 3.77 23.82 2.20
C TYR A 149 5.12 23.87 1.47
N SER A 150 6.20 23.50 2.17
CA SER A 150 7.56 23.53 1.62
C SER A 150 7.85 22.29 0.76
N LEU A 151 7.88 22.44 -0.55
CA LEU A 151 8.24 21.36 -1.47
C LEU A 151 9.70 20.87 -1.29
N VAL A 152 10.60 21.71 -0.80
CA VAL A 152 11.99 21.29 -0.54
C VAL A 152 12.04 20.24 0.56
N ARG A 153 11.40 20.50 1.72
CA ARG A 153 11.32 19.53 2.83
C ARG A 153 10.56 18.27 2.45
N THR A 154 9.50 18.43 1.69
CA THR A 154 8.75 17.30 1.14
C THR A 154 9.65 16.38 0.31
N ARG A 155 10.46 16.96 -0.59
CA ARG A 155 11.38 16.20 -1.45
C ARG A 155 12.47 15.47 -0.66
N GLU A 156 13.01 16.10 0.38
CA GLU A 156 13.97 15.46 1.28
C GLU A 156 13.41 14.18 1.91
N LEU A 157 12.15 14.23 2.36
CA LEU A 157 11.49 13.07 2.95
C LEU A 157 11.16 11.99 1.90
N GLN A 158 10.71 12.38 0.71
CA GLN A 158 10.47 11.43 -0.38
C GLN A 158 11.75 10.66 -0.76
N ILE A 159 12.89 11.33 -0.82
CA ILE A 159 14.18 10.67 -1.09
C ILE A 159 14.49 9.64 0.01
N GLN A 160 14.26 9.99 1.28
CA GLN A 160 14.47 9.05 2.39
C GLN A 160 13.56 7.82 2.27
N LEU A 161 12.29 7.99 1.90
CA LEU A 161 11.36 6.89 1.69
C LEU A 161 11.79 5.98 0.54
N VAL A 162 12.22 6.56 -0.58
CA VAL A 162 12.76 5.77 -1.72
C VAL A 162 14.00 4.96 -1.29
N ASP A 163 14.87 5.54 -0.48
CA ASP A 163 16.05 4.82 0.03
C ASP A 163 15.65 3.70 1.02
N GLN A 164 14.60 3.89 1.81
CA GLN A 164 14.02 2.83 2.65
C GLN A 164 13.47 1.69 1.79
N TYR A 165 12.68 1.96 0.75
CA TYR A 165 12.21 0.94 -0.19
C TYR A 165 13.35 0.14 -0.82
N LYS A 166 14.42 0.81 -1.24
CA LYS A 166 15.62 0.14 -1.77
C LYS A 166 16.32 -0.75 -0.73
N SER A 167 16.32 -0.33 0.53
CA SER A 167 16.84 -1.12 1.65
C SER A 167 15.98 -2.35 1.90
N ASP A 168 14.65 -2.20 1.91
CA ASP A 168 13.71 -3.29 2.12
C ASP A 168 13.74 -4.31 0.97
N ILE A 169 13.85 -3.86 -0.28
CA ILE A 169 14.11 -4.73 -1.42
C ILE A 169 15.37 -5.57 -1.17
N SER A 170 16.43 -4.97 -0.68
CA SER A 170 17.71 -5.67 -0.40
C SER A 170 17.56 -6.69 0.72
N LYS A 171 16.75 -6.38 1.75
CA LYS A 171 16.52 -7.25 2.92
C LYS A 171 15.60 -8.44 2.58
N TYR A 172 14.48 -8.19 1.90
CA TYR A 172 13.41 -9.18 1.73
C TYR A 172 13.47 -9.95 0.40
N ALA A 173 13.93 -9.34 -0.68
CA ALA A 173 14.07 -10.00 -1.97
C ALA A 173 15.28 -10.94 -2.06
N SER A 174 16.18 -10.94 -1.06
CA SER A 174 17.35 -11.82 -0.91
C SER A 174 18.16 -12.00 -2.21
N THR A 175 18.23 -13.21 -2.78
CA THR A 175 19.00 -13.51 -4.01
C THR A 175 18.50 -12.80 -5.27
N ARG A 176 17.28 -12.26 -5.27
CA ARG A 176 16.67 -11.55 -6.39
C ARG A 176 16.66 -10.03 -6.23
N ALA A 177 17.19 -9.50 -5.12
CA ALA A 177 17.18 -8.07 -4.78
C ALA A 177 17.68 -7.19 -5.93
N PHE A 178 18.71 -7.61 -6.66
CA PHE A 178 19.24 -6.88 -7.81
C PHE A 178 18.18 -6.72 -8.92
N ASN A 179 17.47 -7.80 -9.26
CA ASN A 179 16.44 -7.75 -10.31
C ASN A 179 15.26 -6.87 -9.91
N VAL A 180 14.76 -7.05 -8.66
CA VAL A 180 13.63 -6.27 -8.12
C VAL A 180 13.98 -4.79 -8.09
N ARG A 181 15.18 -4.45 -7.61
CA ARG A 181 15.68 -3.07 -7.60
C ARG A 181 15.81 -2.49 -9.02
N SER A 182 16.36 -3.27 -9.97
CA SER A 182 16.48 -2.84 -11.36
C SER A 182 15.12 -2.55 -12.00
N ILE A 183 14.10 -3.38 -11.71
CA ILE A 183 12.73 -3.13 -12.17
C ILE A 183 12.19 -1.84 -11.55
N PHE A 184 12.31 -1.67 -10.23
CA PHE A 184 11.84 -0.49 -9.50
C PHE A 184 12.45 0.80 -10.07
N GLU A 185 13.76 0.85 -10.26
CA GLU A 185 14.47 2.02 -10.81
C GLU A 185 14.12 2.31 -12.27
N GLN A 186 13.61 1.32 -13.02
CA GLN A 186 13.18 1.48 -14.41
C GLN A 186 11.72 1.97 -14.55
N ILE A 187 10.90 1.91 -13.50
CA ILE A 187 9.48 2.32 -13.59
C ILE A 187 9.34 3.75 -14.11
N PRO A 188 9.93 4.79 -13.49
CA PRO A 188 9.76 6.16 -13.96
C PRO A 188 10.33 6.36 -15.37
N VAL A 189 11.44 5.71 -15.69
CA VAL A 189 12.05 5.79 -17.04
C VAL A 189 11.12 5.21 -18.12
N GLN A 190 10.45 4.10 -17.83
CA GLN A 190 9.53 3.46 -18.77
C GLN A 190 8.21 4.24 -18.90
N LEU A 191 7.77 4.90 -17.81
CA LEU A 191 6.57 5.74 -17.84
C LEU A 191 6.79 7.05 -18.59
N GLU A 192 8.01 7.55 -18.69
CA GLU A 192 8.35 8.74 -19.50
C GLU A 192 8.30 8.45 -21.02
N ALA A 193 8.47 7.18 -21.40
CA ALA A 193 8.41 6.79 -22.81
C ALA A 193 6.99 6.96 -23.38
N GLU A 194 6.85 7.30 -24.67
CA GLU A 194 5.57 7.57 -25.33
C GLU A 194 4.52 6.46 -25.16
N SER A 195 4.94 5.21 -25.17
CA SER A 195 4.02 4.07 -25.00
C SER A 195 3.61 3.81 -23.56
N HIS A 196 4.35 4.29 -22.57
CA HIS A 196 4.25 3.97 -21.15
C HIS A 196 4.21 2.47 -20.83
N ARG A 197 4.65 1.61 -21.78
CA ARG A 197 4.71 0.16 -21.59
C ARG A 197 6.03 -0.21 -20.93
N PHE A 198 5.97 -1.16 -20.00
CA PHE A 198 7.20 -1.71 -19.44
C PHE A 198 7.85 -2.67 -20.45
N ILE A 199 9.04 -2.34 -20.91
CA ILE A 199 9.82 -3.10 -21.89
C ILE A 199 10.84 -3.94 -21.12
N VAL A 200 10.55 -5.24 -20.94
CA VAL A 200 11.38 -6.14 -20.13
C VAL A 200 12.80 -6.27 -20.67
N SER A 201 13.01 -6.15 -21.98
CA SER A 201 14.36 -6.22 -22.56
C SER A 201 15.28 -5.07 -22.16
N SER A 202 14.76 -3.98 -21.58
CA SER A 202 15.58 -2.90 -21.03
C SER A 202 16.32 -3.30 -19.73
N LEU A 203 15.90 -4.38 -19.08
CA LEU A 203 16.53 -4.88 -17.84
C LEU A 203 17.89 -5.58 -18.09
N GLY A 204 18.24 -5.83 -19.36
CA GLY A 204 19.53 -6.43 -19.72
C GLY A 204 19.46 -7.33 -20.94
N GLU A 205 20.63 -7.76 -21.39
CA GLU A 205 20.75 -8.64 -22.55
C GLU A 205 20.05 -9.99 -22.30
N GLY A 206 19.16 -10.39 -23.22
CA GLY A 206 18.38 -11.63 -23.10
C GLY A 206 17.31 -11.62 -22.02
N ALA A 207 16.94 -10.44 -21.47
CA ALA A 207 15.87 -10.35 -20.48
C ALA A 207 14.52 -10.71 -21.14
N ARG A 208 13.80 -11.64 -20.46
CA ARG A 208 12.47 -12.10 -20.86
C ARG A 208 11.56 -12.11 -19.64
N LEU A 209 10.26 -11.83 -19.84
CA LEU A 209 9.28 -11.75 -18.74
C LEU A 209 9.32 -12.98 -17.83
N GLN A 210 9.38 -14.19 -18.39
CA GLN A 210 9.43 -15.45 -17.61
C GLN A 210 10.55 -15.49 -16.57
N LYS A 211 11.69 -14.85 -16.86
CA LYS A 211 12.83 -14.77 -15.93
C LYS A 211 12.56 -13.80 -14.76
N TYR A 212 11.77 -12.76 -14.99
CA TYR A 212 11.52 -11.67 -14.04
C TYR A 212 10.11 -11.69 -13.45
N GLU A 213 9.27 -12.66 -13.80
CA GLU A 213 7.86 -12.72 -13.38
C GLU A 213 7.71 -12.64 -11.85
N GLN A 214 8.51 -13.39 -11.11
CA GLN A 214 8.49 -13.36 -9.66
C GLN A 214 8.97 -12.03 -9.08
N ASP A 215 9.88 -11.33 -9.78
CA ASP A 215 10.38 -10.03 -9.34
C ASP A 215 9.31 -8.95 -9.51
N PHE A 216 8.55 -8.97 -10.60
CA PHE A 216 7.38 -8.11 -10.78
C PHE A 216 6.29 -8.42 -9.75
N LEU A 217 5.99 -9.70 -9.53
CA LEU A 217 5.00 -10.10 -8.52
C LEU A 217 5.42 -9.66 -7.12
N TRP A 218 6.71 -9.71 -6.80
CA TRP A 218 7.20 -9.23 -5.52
C TRP A 218 6.88 -7.74 -5.32
N LEU A 219 7.19 -6.87 -6.30
CA LEU A 219 6.88 -5.43 -6.22
C LEU A 219 5.38 -5.15 -6.07
N VAL A 220 4.56 -5.89 -6.80
CA VAL A 220 3.09 -5.74 -6.74
C VAL A 220 2.56 -6.18 -5.37
N ASN A 221 3.05 -7.31 -4.88
CA ASN A 221 2.62 -7.86 -3.60
C ASN A 221 3.12 -7.05 -2.40
N ALA A 222 4.31 -6.46 -2.51
CA ALA A 222 4.82 -5.50 -1.54
C ALA A 222 4.07 -4.15 -1.54
N GLY A 223 3.12 -3.97 -2.48
CA GLY A 223 2.35 -2.73 -2.58
C GLY A 223 3.13 -1.54 -3.15
N VAL A 224 4.35 -1.77 -3.65
CA VAL A 224 5.22 -0.72 -4.19
C VAL A 224 4.93 -0.46 -5.66
N GLY A 225 4.50 -1.49 -6.41
CA GLY A 225 4.19 -1.39 -7.82
C GLY A 225 2.74 -1.74 -8.16
N LEU A 226 2.18 -1.08 -9.16
CA LEU A 226 0.85 -1.36 -9.71
C LEU A 226 1.00 -1.84 -11.15
N MET A 227 0.78 -3.13 -11.38
CA MET A 227 0.82 -3.72 -12.72
C MET A 227 -0.55 -3.63 -13.38
N VAL A 228 -0.59 -3.02 -14.56
CA VAL A 228 -1.81 -2.85 -15.38
C VAL A 228 -1.62 -3.59 -16.70
N PRO A 229 -2.15 -4.82 -16.84
CA PRO A 229 -2.04 -5.59 -18.07
C PRO A 229 -2.92 -5.00 -19.17
N GLN A 230 -2.50 -5.19 -20.42
CA GLN A 230 -3.28 -4.82 -21.59
C GLN A 230 -4.38 -5.85 -21.83
N VAL A 231 -5.61 -5.39 -22.07
CA VAL A 231 -6.70 -6.23 -22.58
C VAL A 231 -6.97 -5.92 -24.05
N THR A 232 -7.39 -6.92 -24.83
CA THR A 232 -7.73 -6.74 -26.23
C THR A 232 -9.22 -6.43 -26.44
N GLU A 233 -10.06 -6.79 -25.48
CA GLU A 233 -11.49 -6.51 -25.51
C GLU A 233 -11.97 -6.06 -24.14
N ALA A 234 -12.76 -5.00 -24.08
CA ALA A 234 -13.35 -4.47 -22.85
C ALA A 234 -14.63 -5.23 -22.48
N ARG A 235 -14.54 -6.58 -22.35
CA ARG A 235 -15.65 -7.46 -21.96
C ARG A 235 -15.34 -8.19 -20.66
N SER A 236 -16.30 -8.28 -19.77
CA SER A 236 -16.18 -9.06 -18.54
C SER A 236 -16.22 -10.58 -18.84
N PRO A 237 -15.36 -11.40 -18.22
CA PRO A 237 -14.25 -11.03 -17.36
C PRO A 237 -13.04 -10.54 -18.16
N LEU A 238 -12.49 -9.39 -17.82
CA LEU A 238 -11.35 -8.75 -18.53
C LEU A 238 -10.14 -9.69 -18.64
N LYS A 239 -9.93 -10.53 -17.63
CA LYS A 239 -8.83 -11.50 -17.57
C LYS A 239 -8.79 -12.46 -18.77
N ARG A 240 -9.92 -12.69 -19.45
CA ARG A 240 -9.99 -13.57 -20.62
C ARG A 240 -9.22 -13.04 -21.82
N THR A 241 -9.11 -11.72 -21.94
CA THR A 241 -8.46 -11.04 -23.08
C THR A 241 -7.20 -10.29 -22.67
N GLU A 242 -6.71 -10.57 -21.47
CA GLU A 242 -5.47 -10.03 -20.92
C GLU A 242 -4.25 -10.59 -21.65
N LYS A 243 -3.34 -9.67 -22.00
CA LYS A 243 -2.03 -10.04 -22.58
C LYS A 243 -1.00 -10.13 -21.46
N THR A 244 -0.50 -11.31 -21.20
CA THR A 244 0.50 -11.56 -20.15
C THR A 244 1.84 -10.86 -20.40
N THR A 245 2.16 -10.54 -21.67
CA THR A 245 3.45 -9.94 -22.05
C THR A 245 3.39 -8.43 -22.31
N ALA A 246 2.21 -7.82 -22.17
CA ALA A 246 2.01 -6.40 -22.45
C ALA A 246 1.30 -5.73 -21.27
N PHE A 247 2.05 -4.96 -20.50
CA PHE A 247 1.55 -4.27 -19.32
C PHE A 247 2.24 -2.92 -19.13
N LYS A 248 1.62 -2.07 -18.32
CA LYS A 248 2.24 -0.90 -17.71
C LYS A 248 2.53 -1.22 -16.25
N LEU A 249 3.61 -0.67 -15.74
CA LEU A 249 3.95 -0.76 -14.31
C LEU A 249 4.06 0.67 -13.79
N TYR A 250 3.26 0.96 -12.77
CA TYR A 250 3.26 2.25 -12.09
C TYR A 250 3.84 2.07 -10.69
N GLU A 251 4.39 3.11 -10.11
CA GLU A 251 4.61 3.19 -8.68
C GLU A 251 3.28 3.36 -7.96
N SER A 252 3.18 2.93 -6.72
CA SER A 252 1.94 3.01 -5.94
C SER A 252 1.61 4.42 -5.48
N ASP A 253 2.58 5.33 -5.53
CA ASP A 253 2.46 6.74 -5.21
C ASP A 253 3.11 7.61 -6.28
N THR A 254 2.66 8.86 -6.38
CA THR A 254 3.14 9.83 -7.39
C THR A 254 4.28 10.72 -6.88
N GLY A 255 4.49 10.75 -5.56
CA GLY A 255 5.41 11.64 -4.86
C GLY A 255 6.90 11.30 -4.87
#